data_4a53a03fee3cadf6095b03d7fc07b38c
#
_entry.id   4a53a03fee3cadf6095b03d7fc07b38c
#
_cell.length_a   1.000
_cell.length_b   1.000
_cell.length_c   1.000
_cell.angle_alpha   90.00
_cell.angle_beta   90.00
_cell.angle_gamma   90.00
#
_symmetry.space_group_name_H-M   'P 1'
#
loop_
_entity.id
_entity.type
_entity.pdbx_description
1 polymer ?
#
loop_
_entity_poly.entity_id
_entity_poly.type
_entity_poly.pdbx_seq_one_letter_code
_entity_poly.pdbx_strand_id
1 'polypeptide(L)'
;MQFKAETKGADFHILHIPQPVNSNRFRQKEKCDMSYQEKILSDPMNTNLYREAGLELLKENRVDEAVEMFSKGLVYNPFDAVMRFWRGRKFIGREDYGMSASYLKLAATINPEDWECWYYLGVACYLGGMYEEAKIAHGKSRVMMLKYGVNAIPATTDWYWMICMKLGQPEEAAKALEDITPDMPTEDGDYLCRVLLYKGVLKPENFVEECEKNCKNPERPRIYHLMLTYGLANYLHYQGRDAEAIPLLKELAESPDNRSLFAVKQAMQDLDALGVSYTVPGKK
;
A
#
# COMPACT_ATOMS: atom_id res chain seq x y z
N MET A 1 -15.53 -16.91 -25.66
CA MET A 1 -15.19 -15.52 -25.98
C MET A 1 -14.16 -15.08 -24.95
N GLN A 2 -12.89 -15.02 -25.36
CA GLN A 2 -11.77 -14.64 -24.49
C GLN A 2 -11.73 -13.12 -24.41
N PHE A 3 -12.00 -12.55 -23.24
CA PHE A 3 -11.66 -11.17 -22.96
C PHE A 3 -10.16 -11.12 -22.59
N LYS A 4 -9.34 -10.67 -23.53
CA LYS A 4 -8.00 -10.18 -23.22
C LYS A 4 -8.18 -8.85 -22.50
N ALA A 5 -7.95 -8.84 -21.18
CA ALA A 5 -7.75 -7.61 -20.44
C ALA A 5 -6.36 -7.07 -20.81
N GLU A 6 -6.30 -6.01 -21.59
CA GLU A 6 -5.11 -5.18 -21.71
C GLU A 6 -4.94 -4.42 -20.39
N THR A 7 -4.16 -4.98 -19.48
CA THR A 7 -3.68 -4.26 -18.29
C THR A 7 -2.54 -3.35 -18.74
N LYS A 8 -2.88 -2.14 -19.20
CA LYS A 8 -1.93 -1.04 -19.20
C LYS A 8 -1.61 -0.71 -17.76
N GLY A 9 -0.31 -0.73 -17.42
CA GLY A 9 0.22 -0.53 -16.09
C GLY A 9 -0.43 0.64 -15.37
N ALA A 10 -1.21 0.31 -14.35
CA ALA A 10 -1.64 1.27 -13.37
C ALA A 10 -0.47 1.44 -12.38
N ASP A 11 0.04 2.66 -12.29
CA ASP A 11 1.12 3.02 -11.37
C ASP A 11 0.84 2.50 -9.96
N PHE A 12 1.60 1.50 -9.54
CA PHE A 12 1.63 0.96 -8.19
C PHE A 12 2.25 1.99 -7.26
N HIS A 13 1.49 2.97 -6.84
CA HIS A 13 1.96 3.93 -5.85
C HIS A 13 1.14 3.79 -4.56
N ILE A 14 1.81 3.18 -3.57
CA ILE A 14 1.59 3.39 -2.14
C ILE A 14 1.04 4.80 -1.94
N LEU A 15 -0.05 4.95 -1.19
CA LEU A 15 -0.74 6.20 -0.87
C LEU A 15 0.21 7.43 -0.90
N HIS A 16 0.46 7.96 -2.07
CA HIS A 16 1.07 9.25 -2.27
C HIS A 16 -0.06 10.19 -2.65
N ILE A 17 -0.39 11.09 -1.76
CA ILE A 17 -1.16 12.29 -2.11
C ILE A 17 -0.15 13.20 -2.83
N PRO A 18 -0.21 13.36 -4.15
CA PRO A 18 0.66 14.30 -4.85
C PRO A 18 0.35 15.71 -4.39
N GLN A 19 1.39 16.50 -4.15
CA GLN A 19 1.29 17.96 -3.98
C GLN A 19 0.77 18.60 -5.28
N PRO A 20 0.05 19.71 -5.21
CA PRO A 20 -0.63 20.30 -6.37
C PRO A 20 0.37 20.77 -7.42
N VAL A 21 0.35 20.13 -8.58
CA VAL A 21 1.03 20.62 -9.78
C VAL A 21 0.18 21.70 -10.43
N ASN A 22 0.85 22.82 -10.65
CA ASN A 22 0.45 24.07 -11.30
C ASN A 22 -0.67 23.96 -12.36
N SER A 23 -1.77 24.68 -12.13
CA SER A 23 -3.07 24.64 -12.82
C SER A 23 -3.14 25.37 -14.16
N ASN A 24 -2.23 25.17 -15.11
CA ASN A 24 -2.29 25.91 -16.38
C ASN A 24 -2.16 25.09 -17.67
N ARG A 25 -2.72 23.87 -17.73
CA ARG A 25 -2.68 23.06 -18.97
C ARG A 25 -3.97 22.34 -19.40
N PHE A 26 -5.15 22.78 -18.98
CA PHE A 26 -6.41 22.20 -19.46
C PHE A 26 -7.39 23.26 -19.96
N ARG A 27 -7.09 23.79 -21.14
CA ARG A 27 -8.11 24.33 -22.05
C ARG A 27 -7.90 23.67 -23.40
N GLN A 28 -8.71 22.65 -23.69
CA GLN A 28 -9.28 22.31 -25.00
C GLN A 28 -9.73 20.85 -25.04
N LYS A 29 -11.04 20.64 -24.86
CA LYS A 29 -11.88 19.80 -25.75
C LYS A 29 -13.32 19.94 -25.28
N GLU A 30 -14.00 20.93 -25.79
CA GLU A 30 -15.46 20.95 -25.81
C GLU A 30 -15.91 19.91 -26.85
N LYS A 31 -16.29 18.71 -26.35
CA LYS A 31 -17.35 17.91 -26.96
C LYS A 31 -18.48 17.92 -25.95
N CYS A 32 -19.68 18.22 -26.46
CA CYS A 32 -20.93 18.23 -25.73
C CYS A 32 -21.30 16.85 -25.18
N ASP A 33 -20.50 16.38 -24.20
CA ASP A 33 -20.84 15.23 -23.37
C ASP A 33 -21.35 15.77 -22.04
N MET A 34 -22.58 15.40 -21.67
CA MET A 34 -23.16 15.69 -20.35
C MET A 34 -22.15 15.31 -19.26
N SER A 35 -21.95 16.21 -18.31
CA SER A 35 -21.10 15.93 -17.14
C SER A 35 -21.65 14.71 -16.39
N TYR A 36 -20.79 14.00 -15.63
CA TYR A 36 -21.28 12.91 -14.77
C TYR A 36 -22.37 13.36 -13.80
N GLN A 37 -22.35 14.62 -13.35
CA GLN A 37 -23.38 15.19 -12.48
C GLN A 37 -24.74 15.25 -13.18
N GLU A 38 -24.80 15.70 -14.43
CA GLU A 38 -26.04 15.73 -15.21
C GLU A 38 -26.56 14.33 -15.53
N LYS A 39 -25.66 13.39 -15.87
CA LYS A 39 -26.02 11.98 -16.09
C LYS A 39 -26.61 11.34 -14.83
N ILE A 40 -25.97 11.56 -13.67
CA ILE A 40 -26.46 11.08 -12.37
C ILE A 40 -27.81 11.71 -12.00
N LEU A 41 -28.02 12.99 -12.28
CA LEU A 41 -29.31 13.64 -12.05
C LEU A 41 -30.42 13.05 -12.92
N SER A 42 -30.10 12.65 -14.14
CA SER A 42 -31.08 12.03 -15.06
C SER A 42 -31.38 10.57 -14.71
N ASP A 43 -30.42 9.84 -14.13
CA ASP A 43 -30.57 8.43 -13.75
C ASP A 43 -29.81 8.16 -12.41
N PRO A 44 -30.36 8.59 -11.27
CA PRO A 44 -29.68 8.53 -9.99
C PRO A 44 -29.52 7.11 -9.42
N MET A 45 -30.21 6.11 -9.98
CA MET A 45 -30.10 4.71 -9.56
C MET A 45 -29.04 3.95 -10.36
N ASN A 46 -28.48 4.52 -11.40
CA ASN A 46 -27.43 3.93 -12.21
C ASN A 46 -26.06 4.03 -11.50
N THR A 47 -25.73 3.01 -10.73
CA THR A 47 -24.53 2.99 -9.90
C THR A 47 -23.23 2.98 -10.71
N ASN A 48 -23.27 2.58 -11.99
CA ASN A 48 -22.10 2.67 -12.86
C ASN A 48 -21.64 4.12 -13.06
N LEU A 49 -22.57 5.08 -13.11
CA LEU A 49 -22.23 6.49 -13.25
C LEU A 49 -21.40 7.02 -12.08
N TYR A 50 -21.73 6.61 -10.85
CA TYR A 50 -20.96 6.98 -9.65
C TYR A 50 -19.58 6.33 -9.65
N ARG A 51 -19.48 5.07 -10.10
CA ARG A 51 -18.20 4.37 -10.20
C ARG A 51 -17.30 5.03 -11.24
N GLU A 52 -17.81 5.30 -12.43
CA GLU A 52 -17.07 5.95 -13.51
C GLU A 52 -16.62 7.35 -13.11
N ALA A 53 -17.53 8.16 -12.55
CA ALA A 53 -17.21 9.50 -12.05
C ALA A 53 -16.11 9.47 -10.98
N GLY A 54 -16.19 8.53 -10.04
CA GLY A 54 -15.17 8.36 -9.02
C GLY A 54 -13.81 7.94 -9.61
N LEU A 55 -13.80 7.04 -10.59
CA LEU A 55 -12.56 6.62 -11.26
C LEU A 55 -11.92 7.76 -12.07
N GLU A 56 -12.71 8.62 -12.73
CA GLU A 56 -12.17 9.82 -13.40
C GLU A 56 -11.57 10.81 -12.38
N LEU A 57 -12.24 11.06 -11.26
CA LEU A 57 -11.71 11.90 -10.18
C LEU A 57 -10.38 11.36 -9.62
N LEU A 58 -10.21 10.03 -9.54
CA LEU A 58 -8.93 9.43 -9.14
C LEU A 58 -7.82 9.73 -10.16
N LYS A 59 -8.10 9.70 -11.46
CA LYS A 59 -7.12 10.06 -12.50
C LYS A 59 -6.68 11.54 -12.38
N GLU A 60 -7.58 12.41 -11.91
CA GLU A 60 -7.31 13.81 -11.62
C GLU A 60 -6.67 14.03 -10.24
N ASN A 61 -6.37 12.95 -9.50
CA ASN A 61 -5.86 12.98 -8.14
C ASN A 61 -6.79 13.65 -7.11
N ARG A 62 -8.09 13.69 -7.37
CA ARG A 62 -9.15 14.22 -6.48
C ARG A 62 -9.75 13.12 -5.61
N VAL A 63 -8.89 12.52 -4.78
CA VAL A 63 -9.21 11.29 -4.04
C VAL A 63 -10.40 11.47 -3.10
N ASP A 64 -10.51 12.60 -2.39
CA ASP A 64 -11.61 12.83 -1.45
C ASP A 64 -12.95 12.91 -2.16
N GLU A 65 -13.02 13.59 -3.29
CA GLU A 65 -14.22 13.71 -4.11
C GLU A 65 -14.60 12.36 -4.75
N ALA A 66 -13.61 11.58 -5.18
CA ALA A 66 -13.83 10.23 -5.68
C ALA A 66 -14.49 9.34 -4.60
N VAL A 67 -13.96 9.38 -3.37
CA VAL A 67 -14.51 8.59 -2.24
C VAL A 67 -15.90 9.06 -1.84
N GLU A 68 -16.21 10.36 -1.95
CA GLU A 68 -17.56 10.86 -1.76
C GLU A 68 -18.50 10.32 -2.85
N MET A 69 -18.08 10.33 -4.11
CA MET A 69 -18.85 9.78 -5.23
C MET A 69 -19.12 8.29 -5.05
N PHE A 70 -18.09 7.50 -4.69
CA PHE A 70 -18.27 6.08 -4.36
C PHE A 70 -19.21 5.87 -3.17
N SER A 71 -19.18 6.76 -2.18
CA SER A 71 -20.10 6.69 -1.04
C SER A 71 -21.55 6.86 -1.45
N LYS A 72 -21.83 7.79 -2.37
CA LYS A 72 -23.18 7.99 -2.93
C LYS A 72 -23.62 6.76 -3.75
N GLY A 73 -22.75 6.19 -4.58
CA GLY A 73 -23.04 5.00 -5.36
C GLY A 73 -23.33 3.77 -4.51
N LEU A 74 -22.63 3.59 -3.38
CA LEU A 74 -22.84 2.47 -2.46
C LEU A 74 -24.18 2.51 -1.72
N VAL A 75 -24.90 3.63 -1.71
CA VAL A 75 -26.28 3.70 -1.21
C VAL A 75 -27.21 2.87 -2.07
N TYR A 76 -26.99 2.87 -3.38
CA TYR A 76 -27.83 2.15 -4.36
C TYR A 76 -27.29 0.75 -4.67
N ASN A 77 -25.97 0.57 -4.67
CA ASN A 77 -25.35 -0.76 -4.84
C ASN A 77 -24.30 -1.00 -3.73
N PRO A 78 -24.70 -1.51 -2.57
CA PRO A 78 -23.78 -1.79 -1.48
C PRO A 78 -22.77 -2.91 -1.78
N PHE A 79 -22.92 -3.66 -2.89
CA PHE A 79 -22.04 -4.76 -3.27
C PHE A 79 -21.10 -4.41 -4.43
N ASP A 80 -20.86 -3.12 -4.71
CA ASP A 80 -19.83 -2.74 -5.67
C ASP A 80 -18.42 -2.85 -5.02
N ALA A 81 -17.63 -3.81 -5.51
CA ALA A 81 -16.30 -4.10 -4.96
C ALA A 81 -15.32 -2.93 -5.15
N VAL A 82 -15.38 -2.24 -6.32
CA VAL A 82 -14.47 -1.13 -6.64
C VAL A 82 -14.72 0.06 -5.71
N MET A 83 -15.99 0.44 -5.52
CA MET A 83 -16.34 1.54 -4.63
C MET A 83 -15.96 1.23 -3.17
N ARG A 84 -16.15 -0.03 -2.72
CA ARG A 84 -15.74 -0.47 -1.39
C ARG A 84 -14.23 -0.46 -1.21
N PHE A 85 -13.49 -0.93 -2.20
CA PHE A 85 -12.03 -0.93 -2.20
C PHE A 85 -11.48 0.48 -1.95
N TRP A 86 -11.90 1.45 -2.73
CA TRP A 86 -11.41 2.83 -2.60
C TRP A 86 -11.80 3.49 -1.27
N ARG A 87 -13.00 3.19 -0.76
CA ARG A 87 -13.37 3.64 0.60
C ARG A 87 -12.48 2.99 1.66
N GLY A 88 -12.24 1.69 1.56
CA GLY A 88 -11.35 0.98 2.48
C GLY A 88 -9.94 1.59 2.50
N ARG A 89 -9.36 1.85 1.33
CA ARG A 89 -8.05 2.52 1.22
C ARG A 89 -8.03 3.90 1.87
N LYS A 90 -9.11 4.68 1.74
CA LYS A 90 -9.20 5.99 2.38
C LYS A 90 -9.15 5.91 3.90
N PHE A 91 -9.77 4.88 4.50
CA PHE A 91 -9.74 4.67 5.94
C PHE A 91 -8.33 4.29 6.45
N ILE A 92 -7.48 3.63 5.65
CA ILE A 92 -6.06 3.44 6.01
C ILE A 92 -5.38 4.79 6.21
N GLY A 93 -5.60 5.74 5.29
CA GLY A 93 -5.04 7.09 5.41
C GLY A 93 -5.53 7.87 6.63
N ARG A 94 -6.73 7.55 7.12
CA ARG A 94 -7.32 8.14 8.35
C ARG A 94 -6.97 7.37 9.61
N GLU A 95 -6.18 6.30 9.50
CA GLU A 95 -5.79 5.41 10.60
C GLU A 95 -6.97 4.70 11.28
N ASP A 96 -8.13 4.65 10.61
CA ASP A 96 -9.28 3.85 11.02
C ASP A 96 -9.18 2.45 10.39
N TYR A 97 -8.27 1.64 10.94
CA TYR A 97 -7.92 0.34 10.38
C TYR A 97 -9.08 -0.67 10.49
N GLY A 98 -9.93 -0.55 11.50
CA GLY A 98 -11.11 -1.40 11.67
C GLY A 98 -12.14 -1.17 10.57
N MET A 99 -12.47 0.09 10.28
CA MET A 99 -13.34 0.43 9.15
C MET A 99 -12.71 0.05 7.82
N SER A 100 -11.41 0.31 7.65
CA SER A 100 -10.68 -0.09 6.46
C SER A 100 -10.78 -1.58 6.20
N ALA A 101 -10.46 -2.42 7.19
CA ALA A 101 -10.54 -3.88 7.10
C ALA A 101 -11.96 -4.34 6.75
N SER A 102 -12.99 -3.75 7.33
CA SER A 102 -14.39 -4.09 7.04
C SER A 102 -14.76 -3.84 5.57
N TYR A 103 -14.39 -2.68 5.02
CA TYR A 103 -14.66 -2.35 3.61
C TYR A 103 -13.86 -3.24 2.65
N LEU A 104 -12.56 -3.44 2.92
CA LEU A 104 -11.66 -4.22 2.08
C LEU A 104 -11.98 -5.72 2.13
N LYS A 105 -12.37 -6.25 3.29
CA LYS A 105 -12.80 -7.64 3.43
C LYS A 105 -14.03 -7.94 2.57
N LEU A 106 -14.99 -7.00 2.57
CA LEU A 106 -16.17 -7.17 1.73
C LEU A 106 -15.84 -7.02 0.23
N ALA A 107 -14.98 -6.06 -0.15
CA ALA A 107 -14.50 -5.93 -1.53
C ALA A 107 -13.82 -7.23 -2.00
N ALA A 108 -12.90 -7.78 -1.21
CA ALA A 108 -12.20 -9.04 -1.49
C ALA A 108 -13.14 -10.26 -1.50
N THR A 109 -14.26 -10.22 -0.76
CA THR A 109 -15.26 -11.29 -0.77
C THR A 109 -16.10 -11.25 -2.04
N ILE A 110 -16.46 -10.05 -2.52
CA ILE A 110 -17.25 -9.84 -3.75
C ILE A 110 -16.40 -10.17 -4.99
N ASN A 111 -15.13 -9.74 -5.00
CA ASN A 111 -14.17 -10.04 -6.06
C ASN A 111 -12.93 -10.76 -5.51
N PRO A 112 -13.02 -12.09 -5.27
CA PRO A 112 -11.95 -12.83 -4.62
C PRO A 112 -10.68 -13.01 -5.46
N GLU A 113 -10.75 -12.75 -6.76
CA GLU A 113 -9.60 -12.82 -7.67
C GLU A 113 -8.82 -11.51 -7.77
N ASP A 114 -9.33 -10.44 -7.17
CA ASP A 114 -8.64 -9.16 -7.10
C ASP A 114 -7.57 -9.18 -5.98
N TRP A 115 -6.32 -9.32 -6.39
CA TRP A 115 -5.18 -9.37 -5.47
C TRP A 115 -4.99 -8.06 -4.69
N GLU A 116 -5.37 -6.90 -5.25
CA GLU A 116 -5.24 -5.60 -4.57
C GLU A 116 -6.17 -5.51 -3.35
N CYS A 117 -7.40 -6.02 -3.48
CA CYS A 117 -8.34 -6.09 -2.36
C CYS A 117 -7.75 -6.88 -1.18
N TRP A 118 -7.14 -8.02 -1.45
CA TRP A 118 -6.46 -8.83 -0.43
C TRP A 118 -5.21 -8.14 0.11
N TYR A 119 -4.39 -7.52 -0.76
CA TYR A 119 -3.18 -6.81 -0.36
C TYR A 119 -3.49 -5.68 0.63
N TYR A 120 -4.40 -4.77 0.26
CA TYR A 120 -4.75 -3.65 1.14
C TYR A 120 -5.55 -4.07 2.38
N LEU A 121 -6.31 -5.17 2.32
CA LEU A 121 -6.88 -5.79 3.51
C LEU A 121 -5.77 -6.23 4.47
N GLY A 122 -4.75 -6.90 3.96
CA GLY A 122 -3.58 -7.30 4.75
C GLY A 122 -2.87 -6.12 5.40
N VAL A 123 -2.64 -5.04 4.64
CA VAL A 123 -2.06 -3.79 5.15
C VAL A 123 -2.90 -3.19 6.28
N ALA A 124 -4.22 -3.06 6.06
CA ALA A 124 -5.12 -2.52 7.08
C ALA A 124 -5.14 -3.37 8.36
N CYS A 125 -5.19 -4.69 8.21
CA CYS A 125 -5.16 -5.63 9.32
C CYS A 125 -3.82 -5.56 10.08
N TYR A 126 -2.69 -5.50 9.37
CA TYR A 126 -1.36 -5.38 9.99
C TYR A 126 -1.25 -4.11 10.83
N LEU A 127 -1.56 -2.95 10.24
CA LEU A 127 -1.50 -1.66 10.91
C LEU A 127 -2.51 -1.56 12.08
N GLY A 128 -3.60 -2.33 12.02
CA GLY A 128 -4.59 -2.44 13.09
C GLY A 128 -4.27 -3.51 14.14
N GLY A 129 -3.11 -4.18 14.07
CA GLY A 129 -2.70 -5.23 15.01
C GLY A 129 -3.44 -6.57 14.85
N MET A 130 -4.20 -6.74 13.78
CA MET A 130 -4.95 -7.97 13.45
C MET A 130 -4.06 -8.90 12.59
N TYR A 131 -2.99 -9.43 13.21
CA TYR A 131 -1.92 -10.11 12.47
C TYR A 131 -2.35 -11.44 11.83
N GLU A 132 -3.25 -12.22 12.45
CA GLU A 132 -3.74 -13.46 11.87
C GLU A 132 -4.57 -13.20 10.60
N GLU A 133 -5.46 -12.21 10.64
CA GLU A 133 -6.22 -11.77 9.46
C GLU A 133 -5.31 -11.19 8.37
N ALA A 134 -4.28 -10.44 8.76
CA ALA A 134 -3.28 -9.91 7.84
C ALA A 134 -2.53 -11.05 7.14
N LYS A 135 -2.13 -12.10 7.86
CA LYS A 135 -1.47 -13.29 7.29
C LYS A 135 -2.34 -13.97 6.24
N ILE A 136 -3.60 -14.18 6.54
CA ILE A 136 -4.56 -14.79 5.61
C ILE A 136 -4.71 -13.92 4.35
N ALA A 137 -4.85 -12.61 4.53
CA ALA A 137 -5.07 -11.68 3.42
C ALA A 137 -3.84 -11.60 2.49
N HIS A 138 -2.63 -11.41 3.03
CA HIS A 138 -1.41 -11.38 2.22
C HIS A 138 -1.11 -12.74 1.57
N GLY A 139 -1.41 -13.85 2.24
CA GLY A 139 -1.32 -15.18 1.64
C GLY A 139 -2.19 -15.33 0.39
N LYS A 140 -3.45 -14.87 0.46
CA LYS A 140 -4.37 -14.86 -0.70
C LYS A 140 -3.91 -13.90 -1.79
N SER A 141 -3.47 -12.69 -1.43
CA SER A 141 -2.90 -11.74 -2.38
C SER A 141 -1.74 -12.36 -3.15
N ARG A 142 -0.79 -13.01 -2.46
CA ARG A 142 0.36 -13.66 -3.10
C ARG A 142 -0.05 -14.76 -4.08
N VAL A 143 -1.03 -15.59 -3.70
CA VAL A 143 -1.58 -16.65 -4.61
C VAL A 143 -2.17 -16.02 -5.87
N MET A 144 -2.90 -14.93 -5.76
CA MET A 144 -3.49 -14.25 -6.93
C MET A 144 -2.41 -13.56 -7.77
N MET A 145 -1.41 -12.92 -7.15
CA MET A 145 -0.27 -12.33 -7.87
C MET A 145 0.48 -13.38 -8.68
N LEU A 146 0.76 -14.55 -8.11
CA LEU A 146 1.41 -15.66 -8.82
C LEU A 146 0.53 -16.17 -9.97
N LYS A 147 -0.77 -16.33 -9.75
CA LYS A 147 -1.74 -16.77 -10.76
C LYS A 147 -1.78 -15.84 -11.98
N TYR A 148 -1.68 -14.54 -11.76
CA TYR A 148 -1.82 -13.53 -12.81
C TYR A 148 -0.49 -12.93 -13.30
N GLY A 149 0.64 -13.41 -12.79
CA GLY A 149 1.97 -12.94 -13.19
C GLY A 149 2.23 -11.47 -12.80
N VAL A 150 1.76 -11.04 -11.64
CA VAL A 150 1.91 -9.66 -11.16
C VAL A 150 3.31 -9.45 -10.59
N ASN A 151 4.00 -8.39 -11.03
CA ASN A 151 5.37 -8.07 -10.61
C ASN A 151 5.44 -7.35 -9.24
N ALA A 152 4.65 -7.81 -8.26
CA ALA A 152 4.61 -7.25 -6.91
C ALA A 152 4.80 -8.31 -5.81
N ILE A 153 5.38 -9.46 -6.17
CA ILE A 153 5.67 -10.55 -5.23
C ILE A 153 6.58 -10.09 -4.08
N PRO A 154 7.67 -9.31 -4.31
CA PRO A 154 8.50 -8.82 -3.21
C PRO A 154 7.71 -8.02 -2.18
N ALA A 155 6.80 -7.13 -2.61
CA ALA A 155 6.01 -6.31 -1.70
C ALA A 155 5.10 -7.16 -0.80
N THR A 156 4.34 -8.11 -1.37
CA THR A 156 3.48 -8.97 -0.54
C THR A 156 4.27 -9.95 0.34
N THR A 157 5.48 -10.36 -0.12
CA THR A 157 6.37 -11.23 0.67
C THR A 157 6.98 -10.49 1.85
N ASP A 158 7.35 -9.21 1.68
CA ASP A 158 7.84 -8.36 2.75
C ASP A 158 6.80 -8.22 3.88
N TRP A 159 5.57 -7.87 3.54
CA TRP A 159 4.48 -7.82 4.51
C TRP A 159 4.25 -9.18 5.20
N TYR A 160 4.22 -10.26 4.43
CA TYR A 160 3.99 -11.60 4.95
C TYR A 160 5.10 -12.01 5.93
N TRP A 161 6.37 -11.73 5.58
CA TRP A 161 7.50 -11.96 6.46
C TRP A 161 7.35 -11.20 7.79
N MET A 162 7.08 -9.89 7.73
CA MET A 162 6.87 -9.07 8.92
C MET A 162 5.74 -9.60 9.81
N ILE A 163 4.63 -10.02 9.20
CA ILE A 163 3.49 -10.59 9.90
C ILE A 163 3.89 -11.89 10.62
N CYS A 164 4.57 -12.80 9.94
CA CYS A 164 5.05 -14.03 10.54
C CYS A 164 6.00 -13.77 11.73
N MET A 165 6.87 -12.78 11.61
CA MET A 165 7.76 -12.38 12.70
C MET A 165 6.97 -11.82 13.90
N LYS A 166 5.95 -10.98 13.67
CA LYS A 166 5.03 -10.49 14.74
C LYS A 166 4.27 -11.62 15.42
N LEU A 167 3.96 -12.70 14.70
CA LEU A 167 3.27 -13.89 15.23
C LEU A 167 4.20 -14.91 15.87
N GLY A 168 5.52 -14.67 15.91
CA GLY A 168 6.51 -15.61 16.44
C GLY A 168 6.67 -16.87 15.59
N GLN A 169 6.54 -16.76 14.28
CA GLN A 169 6.58 -17.85 13.29
C GLN A 169 7.79 -17.70 12.33
N PRO A 170 9.04 -17.74 12.83
CA PRO A 170 10.22 -17.47 12.01
C PRO A 170 10.46 -18.51 10.90
N GLU A 171 10.08 -19.77 11.10
CA GLU A 171 10.20 -20.79 10.05
C GLU A 171 9.28 -20.51 8.87
N GLU A 172 8.07 -20.06 9.13
CA GLU A 172 7.11 -19.66 8.09
C GLU A 172 7.58 -18.41 7.37
N ALA A 173 8.15 -17.45 8.11
CA ALA A 173 8.77 -16.25 7.55
C ALA A 173 9.93 -16.62 6.59
N ALA A 174 10.81 -17.51 6.99
CA ALA A 174 11.92 -18.01 6.18
C ALA A 174 11.44 -18.72 4.90
N LYS A 175 10.43 -19.57 5.02
CA LYS A 175 9.83 -20.29 3.90
C LYS A 175 9.26 -19.35 2.84
N ALA A 176 8.66 -18.23 3.24
CA ALA A 176 8.13 -17.24 2.32
C ALA A 176 9.20 -16.59 1.42
N LEU A 177 10.48 -16.64 1.84
CA LEU A 177 11.61 -16.09 1.11
C LEU A 177 12.27 -17.09 0.13
N GLU A 178 11.88 -18.36 0.13
CA GLU A 178 12.56 -19.40 -0.67
C GLU A 178 12.60 -19.06 -2.16
N ASP A 179 11.48 -18.59 -2.72
CA ASP A 179 11.31 -18.26 -4.14
C ASP A 179 11.86 -16.88 -4.53
N ILE A 180 12.33 -16.06 -3.56
CA ILE A 180 12.84 -14.72 -3.84
C ILE A 180 14.26 -14.80 -4.42
N THR A 181 14.47 -14.18 -5.59
CA THR A 181 15.76 -14.10 -6.27
C THR A 181 16.13 -12.65 -6.60
N PRO A 182 17.45 -12.33 -6.73
CA PRO A 182 17.89 -10.94 -7.01
C PRO A 182 17.42 -10.39 -8.37
N ASP A 183 17.13 -11.24 -9.31
CA ASP A 183 16.69 -10.94 -10.67
C ASP A 183 15.17 -10.99 -10.85
N MET A 184 14.42 -11.18 -9.75
CA MET A 184 12.97 -11.22 -9.78
C MET A 184 12.40 -9.91 -10.34
N PRO A 185 11.49 -9.98 -11.32
CA PRO A 185 10.88 -8.80 -11.89
C PRO A 185 10.02 -8.08 -10.83
N THR A 186 10.29 -6.80 -10.64
CA THR A 186 9.53 -5.95 -9.73
C THR A 186 9.60 -4.49 -10.16
N GLU A 187 8.53 -3.75 -9.92
CA GLU A 187 8.49 -2.29 -10.02
C GLU A 187 8.94 -1.63 -8.70
N ASP A 188 8.83 -2.35 -7.59
CA ASP A 188 9.13 -1.90 -6.23
C ASP A 188 10.49 -2.43 -5.75
N GLY A 189 11.56 -1.81 -6.22
CA GLY A 189 12.94 -2.25 -5.95
C GLY A 189 13.32 -2.18 -4.47
N ASP A 190 12.73 -1.30 -3.68
CA ASP A 190 12.93 -1.21 -2.23
C ASP A 190 12.41 -2.47 -1.51
N TYR A 191 11.25 -2.97 -1.87
CA TYR A 191 10.73 -4.22 -1.32
C TYR A 191 11.62 -5.42 -1.70
N LEU A 192 12.14 -5.47 -2.93
CA LEU A 192 13.07 -6.53 -3.31
C LEU A 192 14.35 -6.49 -2.47
N CYS A 193 14.94 -5.31 -2.26
CA CYS A 193 16.09 -5.15 -1.37
C CYS A 193 15.79 -5.65 0.06
N ARG A 194 14.65 -5.30 0.62
CA ARG A 194 14.24 -5.70 1.98
C ARG A 194 14.13 -7.22 2.10
N VAL A 195 13.41 -7.88 1.21
CA VAL A 195 13.25 -9.35 1.27
C VAL A 195 14.57 -10.09 1.00
N LEU A 196 15.48 -9.52 0.19
CA LEU A 196 16.84 -10.06 0.01
C LEU A 196 17.72 -9.88 1.25
N LEU A 197 17.55 -8.79 2.01
CA LEU A 197 18.16 -8.60 3.32
C LEU A 197 17.66 -9.67 4.30
N TYR A 198 16.33 -9.86 4.40
CA TYR A 198 15.73 -10.88 5.27
C TYR A 198 16.17 -12.29 4.92
N LYS A 199 16.37 -12.58 3.65
CA LYS A 199 16.90 -13.86 3.14
C LYS A 199 18.41 -14.04 3.42
N GLY A 200 19.14 -12.98 3.80
CA GLY A 200 20.59 -12.98 4.03
C GLY A 200 21.43 -12.90 2.75
N VAL A 201 20.83 -12.59 1.61
CA VAL A 201 21.53 -12.34 0.34
C VAL A 201 22.25 -10.99 0.38
N LEU A 202 21.55 -9.94 0.87
CA LEU A 202 22.15 -8.66 1.18
C LEU A 202 22.60 -8.62 2.64
N LYS A 203 23.60 -7.80 2.93
CA LYS A 203 24.15 -7.64 4.28
C LYS A 203 23.64 -6.34 4.91
N PRO A 204 23.48 -6.28 6.24
CA PRO A 204 22.99 -5.07 6.91
C PRO A 204 23.98 -3.90 6.84
N GLU A 205 25.29 -4.21 6.74
CA GLU A 205 26.34 -3.20 6.64
C GLU A 205 26.21 -2.45 5.30
N ASN A 206 26.07 -1.13 5.35
CA ASN A 206 25.86 -0.26 4.18
C ASN A 206 24.63 -0.58 3.32
N PHE A 207 23.66 -1.34 3.85
CA PHE A 207 22.49 -1.83 3.10
C PHE A 207 21.73 -0.70 2.39
N VAL A 208 21.39 0.37 3.11
CA VAL A 208 20.62 1.49 2.55
C VAL A 208 21.39 2.15 1.42
N GLU A 209 22.67 2.49 1.65
CA GLU A 209 23.51 3.15 0.66
C GLU A 209 23.73 2.31 -0.61
N GLU A 210 23.96 1.00 -0.46
CA GLU A 210 24.14 0.09 -1.60
C GLU A 210 22.87 -0.07 -2.43
N CYS A 211 21.71 -0.18 -1.76
CA CYS A 211 20.43 -0.28 -2.47
C CYS A 211 20.06 1.04 -3.16
N GLU A 212 20.37 2.19 -2.55
CA GLU A 212 20.12 3.50 -3.17
C GLU A 212 20.93 3.72 -4.44
N LYS A 213 22.17 3.25 -4.51
CA LYS A 213 23.01 3.30 -5.74
C LYS A 213 22.35 2.57 -6.91
N ASN A 214 21.52 1.57 -6.62
CA ASN A 214 20.83 0.76 -7.62
C ASN A 214 19.37 1.17 -7.81
N CYS A 215 18.93 2.29 -7.22
CA CYS A 215 17.56 2.79 -7.31
C CYS A 215 17.18 3.11 -8.75
N LYS A 216 16.17 2.42 -9.28
CA LYS A 216 15.65 2.63 -10.63
C LYS A 216 14.66 3.80 -10.72
N ASN A 217 14.20 4.33 -9.59
CA ASN A 217 13.24 5.43 -9.54
C ASN A 217 13.84 6.66 -8.82
N PRO A 218 14.63 7.49 -9.54
CA PRO A 218 15.28 8.66 -8.96
C PRO A 218 14.31 9.81 -8.63
N GLU A 219 13.03 9.70 -9.01
CA GLU A 219 12.05 10.77 -8.78
C GLU A 219 11.62 10.87 -7.31
N ARG A 220 11.85 9.82 -6.52
CA ARG A 220 11.44 9.75 -5.11
C ARG A 220 12.52 9.20 -4.17
N PRO A 221 13.74 9.76 -4.18
CA PRO A 221 14.86 9.20 -3.44
C PRO A 221 14.60 9.18 -1.92
N ARG A 222 13.91 10.17 -1.38
CA ARG A 222 13.60 10.22 0.06
C ARG A 222 12.64 9.12 0.49
N ILE A 223 11.63 8.80 -0.31
CA ILE A 223 10.71 7.70 -0.01
C ILE A 223 11.45 6.37 -0.05
N TYR A 224 12.24 6.15 -1.08
CA TYR A 224 13.06 4.95 -1.23
C TYR A 224 13.98 4.76 -0.02
N HIS A 225 14.66 5.82 0.40
CA HIS A 225 15.46 5.84 1.61
C HIS A 225 14.68 5.41 2.85
N LEU A 226 13.53 6.01 3.12
CA LEU A 226 12.70 5.69 4.29
C LEU A 226 12.21 4.23 4.26
N MET A 227 11.84 3.72 3.09
CA MET A 227 11.41 2.33 2.93
C MET A 227 12.55 1.36 3.25
N LEU A 228 13.77 1.61 2.74
CA LEU A 228 14.95 0.79 3.03
C LEU A 228 15.36 0.88 4.49
N THR A 229 15.38 2.08 5.06
CA THR A 229 15.72 2.32 6.47
C THR A 229 14.78 1.56 7.39
N TYR A 230 13.47 1.54 7.10
CA TYR A 230 12.53 0.73 7.87
C TYR A 230 12.83 -0.77 7.75
N GLY A 231 13.10 -1.25 6.52
CA GLY A 231 13.46 -2.66 6.31
C GLY A 231 14.69 -3.09 7.11
N LEU A 232 15.72 -2.24 7.13
CA LEU A 232 16.92 -2.50 7.93
C LEU A 232 16.62 -2.51 9.44
N ALA A 233 15.87 -1.51 9.92
CA ALA A 233 15.49 -1.42 11.33
C ALA A 233 14.70 -2.64 11.79
N ASN A 234 13.72 -3.06 11.00
CA ASN A 234 12.89 -4.23 11.25
C ASN A 234 13.73 -5.53 11.27
N TYR A 235 14.65 -5.69 10.31
CA TYR A 235 15.59 -6.82 10.30
C TYR A 235 16.46 -6.86 11.56
N LEU A 236 17.08 -5.73 11.94
CA LEU A 236 17.93 -5.61 13.12
C LEU A 236 17.16 -5.93 14.40
N HIS A 237 15.93 -5.44 14.54
CA HIS A 237 15.08 -5.73 15.68
C HIS A 237 14.88 -7.26 15.86
N TYR A 238 14.52 -7.97 14.79
CA TYR A 238 14.32 -9.41 14.86
C TYR A 238 15.61 -10.23 14.96
N GLN A 239 16.78 -9.58 14.80
CA GLN A 239 18.08 -10.16 15.15
C GLN A 239 18.48 -9.85 16.61
N GLY A 240 17.62 -9.22 17.42
CA GLY A 240 17.92 -8.80 18.80
C GLY A 240 18.87 -7.62 18.90
N ARG A 241 19.07 -6.86 17.81
CA ARG A 241 19.98 -5.71 17.71
C ARG A 241 19.21 -4.39 17.88
N ASP A 242 18.40 -4.29 18.94
CA ASP A 242 17.54 -3.12 19.18
C ASP A 242 18.32 -1.82 19.35
N ALA A 243 19.55 -1.87 19.91
CA ALA A 243 20.41 -0.70 20.04
C ALA A 243 20.74 -0.05 18.68
N GLU A 244 20.73 -0.81 17.59
CA GLU A 244 20.96 -0.32 16.24
C GLU A 244 19.64 -0.02 15.50
N ALA A 245 18.57 -0.79 15.78
CA ALA A 245 17.26 -0.58 15.16
C ALA A 245 16.58 0.71 15.63
N ILE A 246 16.61 1.02 16.92
CA ILE A 246 15.91 2.17 17.52
C ILE A 246 16.30 3.51 16.88
N PRO A 247 17.58 3.85 16.65
CA PRO A 247 17.95 5.09 15.97
C PRO A 247 17.33 5.21 14.57
N LEU A 248 17.27 4.12 13.81
CA LEU A 248 16.67 4.08 12.46
C LEU A 248 15.14 4.27 12.53
N LEU A 249 14.46 3.61 13.48
CA LEU A 249 13.03 3.82 13.70
C LEU A 249 12.72 5.26 14.09
N LYS A 250 13.56 5.89 14.91
CA LYS A 250 13.42 7.31 15.27
C LYS A 250 13.60 8.22 14.06
N GLU A 251 14.57 7.96 13.19
CA GLU A 251 14.73 8.72 11.93
C GLU A 251 13.44 8.76 11.13
N LEU A 252 12.72 7.62 11.02
CA LEU A 252 11.44 7.57 10.32
C LEU A 252 10.35 8.33 11.07
N ALA A 253 10.17 8.03 12.36
CA ALA A 253 9.09 8.60 13.18
C ALA A 253 9.20 10.14 13.33
N GLU A 254 10.43 10.66 13.37
CA GLU A 254 10.76 12.07 13.51
C GLU A 254 10.93 12.79 12.16
N SER A 255 10.75 12.08 11.03
CA SER A 255 10.77 12.71 9.71
C SER A 255 9.62 13.72 9.57
N PRO A 256 9.90 14.96 9.17
CA PRO A 256 8.86 15.98 8.98
C PRO A 256 7.95 15.67 7.79
N ASP A 257 8.47 14.91 6.83
CA ASP A 257 7.81 14.58 5.57
C ASP A 257 7.32 13.14 5.55
N ASN A 258 6.43 12.84 4.58
CA ASN A 258 6.00 11.47 4.27
C ASN A 258 5.30 10.71 5.42
N ARG A 259 4.60 11.42 6.30
CA ARG A 259 3.89 10.83 7.45
C ARG A 259 2.81 9.82 7.09
N SER A 260 2.27 9.91 5.88
CA SER A 260 1.30 8.95 5.34
C SER A 260 1.96 7.63 4.89
N LEU A 261 3.30 7.58 4.80
CA LEU A 261 4.04 6.41 4.38
C LEU A 261 3.87 5.28 5.40
N PHE A 262 3.62 4.06 4.92
CA PHE A 262 3.45 2.91 5.81
C PHE A 262 4.68 2.65 6.67
N ALA A 263 5.88 2.77 6.11
CA ALA A 263 7.13 2.62 6.84
C ALA A 263 7.24 3.57 8.04
N VAL A 264 6.79 4.82 7.89
CA VAL A 264 6.77 5.80 9.00
C VAL A 264 5.76 5.39 10.07
N LYS A 265 4.55 4.98 9.67
CA LYS A 265 3.52 4.49 10.60
C LYS A 265 3.96 3.24 11.36
N GLN A 266 4.57 2.31 10.66
CA GLN A 266 5.13 1.08 11.25
C GLN A 266 6.24 1.42 12.26
N ALA A 267 7.18 2.32 11.91
CA ALA A 267 8.25 2.74 12.81
C ALA A 267 7.72 3.36 14.11
N MET A 268 6.68 4.19 14.01
CA MET A 268 6.00 4.75 15.20
C MET A 268 5.38 3.65 16.06
N GLN A 269 4.68 2.69 15.47
CA GLN A 269 4.07 1.56 16.19
C GLN A 269 5.12 0.66 16.84
N ASP A 270 6.25 0.43 16.17
CA ASP A 270 7.34 -0.38 16.70
C ASP A 270 8.02 0.31 17.88
N LEU A 271 8.26 1.64 17.82
CA LEU A 271 8.78 2.42 18.93
C LEU A 271 7.83 2.44 20.13
N ASP A 272 6.52 2.58 19.88
CA ASP A 272 5.49 2.51 20.92
C ASP A 272 5.50 1.12 21.60
N ALA A 273 5.60 0.05 20.83
CA ALA A 273 5.68 -1.32 21.36
C ALA A 273 6.97 -1.58 22.17
N LEU A 274 8.08 -0.93 21.80
CA LEU A 274 9.35 -0.98 22.52
C LEU A 274 9.39 -0.04 23.75
N GLY A 275 8.35 0.79 23.96
CA GLY A 275 8.31 1.79 25.05
C GLY A 275 9.32 2.92 24.85
N VAL A 276 9.71 3.22 23.63
CA VAL A 276 10.72 4.22 23.27
C VAL A 276 10.07 5.53 22.88
N SER A 277 10.42 6.62 23.55
CA SER A 277 9.94 7.97 23.24
C SER A 277 10.57 8.52 21.96
N TYR A 278 9.77 9.24 21.17
CA TYR A 278 10.19 9.95 19.96
C TYR A 278 9.40 11.25 19.79
N THR A 279 9.92 12.18 18.99
CA THR A 279 9.28 13.47 18.74
C THR A 279 8.55 13.47 17.42
N VAL A 280 7.26 13.80 17.45
CA VAL A 280 6.45 13.91 16.24
C VAL A 280 6.48 15.35 15.73
N PRO A 281 7.13 15.67 14.60
CA PRO A 281 7.17 17.03 14.07
C PRO A 281 5.76 17.59 13.87
N GLY A 282 5.48 18.82 14.38
CA GLY A 282 4.21 19.51 14.18
C GLY A 282 3.06 19.10 15.10
N LYS A 283 3.20 18.12 15.98
CA LYS A 283 2.31 17.93 17.14
C LYS A 283 2.90 18.73 18.32
N LYS A 284 2.28 19.88 18.68
CA LYS A 284 2.47 20.57 19.95
C LYS A 284 1.50 20.03 20.97
#